data_991f271f0be0671f2f5ed65e347fb47e
#
_entry.id   991f271f0be0671f2f5ed65e347fb47e
#
_cell.length_a   1.000
_cell.length_b   1.000
_cell.length_c   1.000
_cell.angle_alpha   90.00
_cell.angle_beta   90.00
_cell.angle_gamma   90.00
#
_symmetry.space_group_name_H-M   'P 1'
#
loop_
_entity.id
_entity.type
_entity.pdbx_description
1 polymer ?
#
loop_
_entity_poly.entity_id
_entity_poly.type
_entity_poly.pdbx_seq_one_letter_code
_entity_poly.pdbx_strand_id
1 'polypeptide(L)'
;MKFSPDEAGGGEEQFVCYNQPTTARLQEGPQCGLVALAMAGDNLDLEEVVRTAKERGYTKQGEMFSVEDMASLARSMLDREVEVVKSEQLLDSRLVMTRLSQGRALLVPYDCHHNHSPAMLGGTKAHWALVTGFVMPASQVNVDYLEDNLGQERADNVILLQRNIDIERLLTEHQRPRIHLIARYVFPSLI
;
A
#
# COMPACT_ATOMS: atom_id res chain seq x y z
N MET A 1 -13.65 27.33 8.31
CA MET A 1 -13.26 27.96 7.04
C MET A 1 -14.00 27.17 5.98
N LYS A 2 -15.00 27.75 5.30
CA LYS A 2 -15.83 27.04 4.33
C LYS A 2 -15.03 26.80 3.05
N PHE A 3 -15.06 25.57 2.55
CA PHE A 3 -14.58 25.24 1.21
C PHE A 3 -15.45 25.96 0.18
N SER A 4 -14.88 26.87 -0.62
CA SER A 4 -15.53 27.41 -1.81
C SER A 4 -14.86 26.81 -3.05
N PRO A 5 -15.62 26.11 -3.92
CA PRO A 5 -15.05 25.50 -5.14
C PRO A 5 -14.73 26.50 -6.26
N ASP A 6 -15.08 27.78 -6.11
CA ASP A 6 -15.08 28.78 -7.19
C ASP A 6 -14.10 29.94 -6.94
N GLU A 7 -12.80 29.63 -6.74
CA GLU A 7 -11.77 30.62 -7.04
C GLU A 7 -10.78 30.02 -8.05
N ALA A 8 -11.05 30.22 -9.33
CA ALA A 8 -10.11 30.05 -10.42
C ALA A 8 -8.99 31.11 -10.30
N GLY A 9 -8.09 30.89 -9.38
CA GLY A 9 -6.91 31.69 -9.12
C GLY A 9 -5.91 30.87 -8.34
N GLY A 10 -4.89 30.32 -9.00
CA GLY A 10 -3.58 29.89 -8.49
C GLY A 10 -3.49 29.18 -7.12
N GLY A 11 -4.55 28.54 -6.63
CA GLY A 11 -4.54 27.77 -5.39
C GLY A 11 -3.78 26.46 -5.61
N GLU A 12 -2.88 26.14 -4.70
CA GLU A 12 -2.20 24.83 -4.72
C GLU A 12 -3.23 23.71 -4.70
N GLU A 13 -3.05 22.71 -5.58
CA GLU A 13 -3.90 21.54 -5.64
C GLU A 13 -3.90 20.82 -4.29
N GLN A 14 -5.10 20.56 -3.73
CA GLN A 14 -5.25 19.86 -2.47
C GLN A 14 -5.42 18.35 -2.69
N PHE A 15 -4.89 17.56 -1.78
CA PHE A 15 -4.95 16.12 -1.81
C PHE A 15 -5.55 15.55 -0.52
N VAL A 16 -6.20 14.41 -0.63
CA VAL A 16 -6.53 13.56 0.50
C VAL A 16 -5.63 12.34 0.50
N CYS A 17 -5.21 11.93 1.68
CA CYS A 17 -4.25 10.85 1.87
C CYS A 17 -4.73 9.92 2.99
N TYR A 18 -4.71 8.63 2.72
CA TYR A 18 -4.75 7.60 3.75
C TYR A 18 -3.43 6.84 3.73
N ASN A 19 -2.82 6.66 4.89
CA ASN A 19 -1.61 5.85 5.01
C ASN A 19 -1.54 5.18 6.38
N GLN A 20 -1.39 3.87 6.38
CA GLN A 20 -1.16 3.09 7.59
C GLN A 20 0.32 3.19 7.97
N PRO A 21 0.64 3.60 9.21
CA PRO A 21 2.00 3.60 9.70
C PRO A 21 2.62 2.21 9.64
N THR A 22 3.87 2.13 9.22
CA THR A 22 4.60 0.87 9.10
C THR A 22 6.07 1.12 9.46
N THR A 23 6.64 0.27 10.31
CA THR A 23 8.05 0.34 10.65
C THR A 23 8.91 -0.14 9.48
N ALA A 24 9.79 0.73 8.98
CA ALA A 24 10.72 0.37 7.92
C ALA A 24 11.75 -0.65 8.42
N ARG A 25 12.10 -1.59 7.54
CA ARG A 25 13.13 -2.61 7.80
C ARG A 25 14.14 -2.62 6.66
N LEU A 26 15.40 -2.88 6.98
CA LEU A 26 16.45 -3.04 5.99
C LEU A 26 16.39 -4.44 5.40
N GLN A 27 16.76 -4.55 4.13
CA GLN A 27 16.88 -5.80 3.41
C GLN A 27 18.34 -6.23 3.35
N GLU A 28 18.60 -7.50 3.63
CA GLU A 28 19.88 -8.15 3.40
C GLU A 28 19.74 -9.22 2.31
N GLY A 29 20.45 -9.07 1.20
CA GLY A 29 20.34 -10.00 0.07
C GLY A 29 18.95 -9.97 -0.62
N PRO A 30 18.50 -11.07 -1.27
CA PRO A 30 17.30 -11.10 -2.11
C PRO A 30 15.99 -11.32 -1.33
N GLN A 31 15.82 -10.65 -0.19
CA GLN A 31 14.74 -10.91 0.78
C GLN A 31 13.57 -9.92 0.69
N CYS A 32 13.42 -9.16 -0.40
CA CYS A 32 12.42 -8.10 -0.51
C CYS A 32 11.01 -8.53 -0.13
N GLY A 33 10.56 -9.71 -0.57
CA GLY A 33 9.23 -10.24 -0.25
C GLY A 33 9.09 -10.61 1.22
N LEU A 34 10.09 -11.24 1.83
CA LEU A 34 10.06 -11.63 3.24
C LEU A 34 10.13 -10.42 4.15
N VAL A 35 10.91 -9.41 3.80
CA VAL A 35 10.95 -8.13 4.53
C VAL A 35 9.63 -7.38 4.39
N ALA A 36 9.03 -7.34 3.20
CA ALA A 36 7.72 -6.74 3.00
C ALA A 36 6.63 -7.44 3.84
N LEU A 37 6.68 -8.78 3.95
CA LEU A 37 5.79 -9.54 4.83
C LEU A 37 6.03 -9.21 6.31
N ALA A 38 7.29 -9.15 6.75
CA ALA A 38 7.63 -8.78 8.11
C ALA A 38 7.19 -7.35 8.48
N MET A 39 7.19 -6.43 7.50
CA MET A 39 6.66 -5.08 7.66
C MET A 39 5.13 -5.03 7.71
N ALA A 40 4.43 -5.98 7.07
CA ALA A 40 2.97 -6.09 7.12
C ALA A 40 2.47 -6.60 8.48
N GLY A 41 3.29 -7.31 9.21
CA GLY A 41 3.00 -7.80 10.57
C GLY A 41 3.74 -6.98 11.61
N ASP A 42 3.03 -6.25 12.46
CA ASP A 42 3.60 -5.24 13.38
C ASP A 42 4.75 -5.76 14.25
N ASN A 43 4.74 -7.06 14.60
CA ASN A 43 5.73 -7.68 15.50
C ASN A 43 6.41 -8.93 14.91
N LEU A 44 6.36 -9.11 13.58
CA LEU A 44 7.00 -10.27 12.98
C LEU A 44 8.53 -10.16 13.04
N ASP A 45 9.16 -11.21 13.54
CA ASP A 45 10.61 -11.36 13.45
C ASP A 45 11.01 -11.80 12.05
N LEU A 46 11.86 -10.99 11.39
CA LEU A 46 12.33 -11.28 10.04
C LEU A 46 13.13 -12.60 9.97
N GLU A 47 13.93 -12.90 10.98
CA GLU A 47 14.70 -14.14 11.02
C GLU A 47 13.78 -15.36 11.05
N GLU A 48 12.68 -15.28 11.82
CA GLU A 48 11.68 -16.33 11.87
C GLU A 48 10.93 -16.47 10.54
N VAL A 49 10.57 -15.36 9.88
CA VAL A 49 9.94 -15.37 8.56
C VAL A 49 10.86 -16.06 7.55
N VAL A 50 12.13 -15.69 7.50
CA VAL A 50 13.14 -16.29 6.60
C VAL A 50 13.33 -17.76 6.88
N ARG A 51 13.46 -18.14 8.14
CA ARG A 51 13.61 -19.55 8.57
C ARG A 51 12.41 -20.38 8.12
N THR A 52 11.20 -19.91 8.42
CA THR A 52 9.96 -20.62 8.05
C THR A 52 9.80 -20.77 6.54
N ALA A 53 10.14 -19.74 5.77
CA ALA A 53 10.10 -19.80 4.30
C ALA A 53 11.10 -20.85 3.76
N LYS A 54 12.31 -20.95 4.33
CA LYS A 54 13.30 -21.95 3.96
C LYS A 54 12.86 -23.36 4.34
N GLU A 55 12.36 -23.57 5.54
CA GLU A 55 11.86 -24.88 6.02
C GLU A 55 10.72 -25.42 5.14
N ARG A 56 9.88 -24.52 4.60
CA ARG A 56 8.79 -24.89 3.68
C ARG A 56 9.24 -25.06 2.24
N GLY A 57 10.49 -24.76 1.93
CA GLY A 57 11.03 -24.84 0.58
C GLY A 57 10.56 -23.71 -0.36
N TYR A 58 9.99 -22.61 0.18
CA TYR A 58 9.52 -21.48 -0.61
C TYR A 58 10.67 -20.60 -1.13
N THR A 59 11.82 -20.67 -0.48
CA THR A 59 13.02 -19.93 -0.88
C THR A 59 14.28 -20.71 -0.54
N LYS A 60 15.36 -20.39 -1.27
CA LYS A 60 16.72 -20.87 -0.97
C LYS A 60 17.56 -19.81 -0.30
N GLN A 61 17.55 -18.57 -0.80
CA GLN A 61 18.38 -17.47 -0.34
C GLN A 61 17.58 -16.30 0.25
N GLY A 62 16.22 -16.34 0.16
CA GLY A 62 15.32 -15.30 0.60
C GLY A 62 14.38 -14.78 -0.50
N GLU A 63 14.64 -15.12 -1.75
CA GLU A 63 13.82 -14.77 -2.88
C GLU A 63 12.43 -15.42 -2.82
N MET A 64 11.38 -14.65 -3.12
CA MET A 64 10.00 -15.13 -3.19
C MET A 64 9.43 -14.85 -4.58
N PHE A 65 9.15 -15.92 -5.35
CA PHE A 65 8.65 -15.80 -6.73
C PHE A 65 7.17 -16.17 -6.87
N SER A 66 6.61 -16.89 -5.91
CA SER A 66 5.23 -17.37 -5.95
C SER A 66 4.35 -16.53 -5.03
N VAL A 67 3.24 -16.02 -5.58
CA VAL A 67 2.20 -15.31 -4.80
C VAL A 67 1.49 -16.29 -3.87
N GLU A 68 1.30 -17.53 -4.30
CA GLU A 68 0.66 -18.60 -3.54
C GLU A 68 1.51 -18.98 -2.31
N ASP A 69 2.83 -19.12 -2.48
CA ASP A 69 3.76 -19.43 -1.40
C ASP A 69 3.83 -18.25 -0.42
N MET A 70 3.87 -17.02 -0.93
CA MET A 70 3.80 -15.81 -0.11
C MET A 70 2.50 -15.78 0.70
N ALA A 71 1.37 -16.05 0.09
CA ALA A 71 0.08 -16.07 0.77
C ALA A 71 -0.01 -17.19 1.81
N SER A 72 0.54 -18.37 1.51
CA SER A 72 0.62 -19.49 2.44
C SER A 72 1.50 -19.14 3.66
N LEU A 73 2.66 -18.54 3.42
CA LEU A 73 3.55 -18.08 4.47
C LEU A 73 2.86 -17.00 5.34
N ALA A 74 2.24 -16.00 4.70
CA ALA A 74 1.53 -14.93 5.37
C ALA A 74 0.40 -15.45 6.28
N ARG A 75 -0.41 -16.42 5.80
CA ARG A 75 -1.48 -17.04 6.61
C ARG A 75 -0.96 -17.74 7.86
N SER A 76 0.26 -18.23 7.82
CA SER A 76 0.85 -18.92 8.98
C SER A 76 1.58 -18.01 9.95
N MET A 77 1.96 -16.81 9.49
CA MET A 77 2.78 -15.89 10.27
C MET A 77 1.98 -14.68 10.80
N LEU A 78 0.92 -14.29 10.07
CA LEU A 78 0.08 -13.15 10.46
C LEU A 78 -1.17 -13.66 11.20
N ASP A 79 -1.47 -13.05 12.33
CA ASP A 79 -2.77 -13.25 13.02
C ASP A 79 -3.86 -12.38 12.32
N ARG A 80 -3.99 -12.56 11.00
CA ARG A 80 -4.91 -11.79 10.15
C ARG A 80 -5.37 -12.64 8.97
N GLU A 81 -6.54 -12.30 8.45
CA GLU A 81 -7.02 -12.87 7.20
C GLU A 81 -6.11 -12.48 6.02
N VAL A 82 -5.73 -13.45 5.21
CA VAL A 82 -4.91 -13.27 4.01
C VAL A 82 -5.66 -13.79 2.79
N GLU A 83 -5.90 -12.88 1.85
CA GLU A 83 -6.60 -13.12 0.59
C GLU A 83 -5.63 -12.92 -0.58
N VAL A 84 -5.70 -13.80 -1.58
CA VAL A 84 -5.03 -13.58 -2.87
C VAL A 84 -5.97 -12.83 -3.78
N VAL A 85 -5.58 -11.64 -4.20
CA VAL A 85 -6.37 -10.75 -5.06
C VAL A 85 -5.90 -10.90 -6.50
N LYS A 86 -6.83 -11.07 -7.43
CA LYS A 86 -6.53 -11.14 -8.87
C LYS A 86 -6.15 -9.77 -9.42
N SER A 87 -5.32 -9.75 -10.46
CA SER A 87 -4.84 -8.52 -11.10
C SER A 87 -5.98 -7.58 -11.53
N GLU A 88 -7.08 -8.15 -12.04
CA GLU A 88 -8.24 -7.39 -12.47
C GLU A 88 -8.92 -6.63 -11.32
N GLN A 89 -8.89 -7.19 -10.11
CA GLN A 89 -9.44 -6.57 -8.90
C GLN A 89 -8.56 -5.41 -8.42
N LEU A 90 -7.25 -5.45 -8.67
CA LEU A 90 -6.33 -4.34 -8.36
C LEU A 90 -6.55 -3.13 -9.27
N LEU A 91 -7.20 -3.30 -10.42
CA LEU A 91 -7.61 -2.20 -11.29
C LEU A 91 -8.85 -1.46 -10.76
N ASP A 92 -9.57 -2.04 -9.80
CA ASP A 92 -10.68 -1.37 -9.13
C ASP A 92 -10.14 -0.50 -7.97
N SER A 93 -9.96 0.78 -8.27
CA SER A 93 -9.46 1.75 -7.29
C SER A 93 -10.35 1.84 -6.03
N ARG A 94 -11.68 1.67 -6.16
CA ARG A 94 -12.61 1.70 -5.02
C ARG A 94 -12.38 0.53 -4.09
N LEU A 95 -12.25 -0.68 -4.66
CA LEU A 95 -11.95 -1.88 -3.89
C LEU A 95 -10.61 -1.74 -3.14
N VAL A 96 -9.58 -1.26 -3.85
CA VAL A 96 -8.24 -1.05 -3.26
C VAL A 96 -8.29 -0.04 -2.11
N MET A 97 -8.92 1.12 -2.32
CA MET A 97 -9.08 2.14 -1.29
C MET A 97 -9.84 1.61 -0.08
N THR A 98 -10.94 0.87 -0.30
CA THR A 98 -11.74 0.27 0.78
C THR A 98 -10.90 -0.71 1.61
N ARG A 99 -10.14 -1.58 0.98
CA ARG A 99 -9.27 -2.54 1.69
C ARG A 99 -8.20 -1.82 2.50
N LEU A 100 -7.54 -0.83 1.91
CA LEU A 100 -6.52 -0.04 2.60
C LEU A 100 -7.11 0.74 3.78
N SER A 101 -8.25 1.42 3.61
CA SER A 101 -8.89 2.19 4.68
C SER A 101 -9.33 1.32 5.87
N GLN A 102 -9.64 0.04 5.63
CA GLN A 102 -9.90 -0.96 6.67
C GLN A 102 -8.63 -1.41 7.43
N GLY A 103 -7.47 -0.87 7.06
CA GLY A 103 -6.18 -1.25 7.65
C GLY A 103 -5.59 -2.53 7.09
N ARG A 104 -6.05 -2.97 5.91
CA ARG A 104 -5.39 -4.05 5.16
C ARG A 104 -4.24 -3.47 4.36
N ALA A 105 -3.12 -4.17 4.31
CA ALA A 105 -2.00 -3.84 3.42
C ALA A 105 -1.98 -4.80 2.23
N LEU A 106 -1.39 -4.37 1.11
CA LEU A 106 -1.24 -5.23 -0.06
C LEU A 106 0.23 -5.56 -0.27
N LEU A 107 0.56 -6.84 -0.37
CA LEU A 107 1.86 -7.32 -0.83
C LEU A 107 1.78 -7.50 -2.34
N VAL A 108 2.52 -6.68 -3.08
CA VAL A 108 2.44 -6.61 -4.55
C VAL A 108 3.77 -6.96 -5.17
N PRO A 109 3.87 -8.08 -5.93
CA PRO A 109 5.03 -8.32 -6.78
C PRO A 109 4.97 -7.42 -8.01
N TYR A 110 6.09 -6.85 -8.40
CA TYR A 110 6.20 -5.97 -9.56
C TYR A 110 7.60 -6.00 -10.16
N ASP A 111 7.73 -5.66 -11.43
CA ASP A 111 9.04 -5.42 -12.03
C ASP A 111 9.52 -4.00 -11.71
N CYS A 112 10.81 -3.84 -11.47
CA CYS A 112 11.38 -2.54 -11.17
C CYS A 112 12.62 -2.20 -12.00
N HIS A 113 12.81 -0.91 -12.22
CA HIS A 113 14.07 -0.35 -12.69
C HIS A 113 15.11 -0.28 -11.55
N HIS A 114 16.34 0.18 -11.86
CA HIS A 114 17.42 0.33 -10.89
C HIS A 114 17.10 1.28 -9.72
N ASN A 115 16.20 2.24 -9.95
CA ASN A 115 15.72 3.19 -8.93
C ASN A 115 14.48 2.70 -8.21
N HIS A 116 14.14 1.43 -8.32
CA HIS A 116 12.95 0.76 -7.77
C HIS A 116 11.61 1.31 -8.31
N SER A 117 11.61 2.18 -9.32
CA SER A 117 10.36 2.58 -9.98
C SER A 117 9.74 1.39 -10.71
N PRO A 118 8.39 1.29 -10.74
CA PRO A 118 7.70 0.23 -11.47
C PRO A 118 8.09 0.22 -12.96
N ALA A 119 8.22 -0.98 -13.52
CA ALA A 119 8.58 -1.22 -14.91
C ALA A 119 7.79 -2.42 -15.48
N MET A 120 7.85 -2.62 -16.79
CA MET A 120 7.30 -3.79 -17.46
C MET A 120 8.45 -4.56 -18.12
N LEU A 121 9.07 -5.44 -17.36
CA LEU A 121 10.29 -6.18 -17.78
C LEU A 121 10.04 -7.68 -17.91
N GLY A 122 8.78 -8.13 -17.91
CA GLY A 122 8.41 -9.52 -18.08
C GLY A 122 8.88 -10.44 -16.94
N GLY A 123 8.94 -9.93 -15.71
CA GLY A 123 9.36 -10.69 -14.53
C GLY A 123 10.86 -10.84 -14.35
N THR A 124 11.68 -10.18 -15.18
CA THR A 124 13.16 -10.34 -15.12
C THR A 124 13.81 -9.58 -13.97
N LYS A 125 13.12 -8.62 -13.38
CA LYS A 125 13.56 -7.84 -12.22
C LYS A 125 12.44 -7.72 -11.20
N ALA A 126 11.92 -8.87 -10.79
CA ALA A 126 10.84 -8.94 -9.83
C ALA A 126 11.25 -8.41 -8.45
N HIS A 127 10.39 -7.60 -7.88
CA HIS A 127 10.54 -7.04 -6.54
C HIS A 127 9.19 -7.09 -5.82
N TRP A 128 9.19 -6.93 -4.50
CA TRP A 128 7.97 -6.86 -3.71
C TRP A 128 7.84 -5.50 -3.06
N ALA A 129 6.63 -4.95 -3.09
CA ALA A 129 6.27 -3.74 -2.38
C ALA A 129 5.17 -4.03 -1.36
N LEU A 130 5.21 -3.33 -0.22
CA LEU A 130 4.12 -3.26 0.73
C LEU A 130 3.35 -1.96 0.49
N VAL A 131 2.13 -2.06 -0.04
CA VAL A 131 1.23 -0.91 -0.21
C VAL A 131 0.42 -0.72 1.06
N THR A 132 0.50 0.47 1.64
CA THR A 132 -0.10 0.81 2.94
C THR A 132 -1.10 1.95 2.87
N GLY A 133 -1.22 2.62 1.72
CA GLY A 133 -2.08 3.77 1.59
C GLY A 133 -2.29 4.24 0.16
N PHE A 134 -2.99 5.35 0.05
CA PHE A 134 -3.26 6.02 -1.22
C PHE A 134 -3.32 7.54 -1.05
N VAL A 135 -3.09 8.26 -2.14
CA VAL A 135 -3.28 9.71 -2.28
C VAL A 135 -4.16 9.96 -3.49
N MET A 136 -5.07 10.92 -3.39
CA MET A 136 -5.91 11.36 -4.51
C MET A 136 -6.19 12.86 -4.43
N PRO A 137 -6.52 13.52 -5.57
CA PRO A 137 -6.95 14.91 -5.57
C PRO A 137 -8.22 15.13 -4.73
N ALA A 138 -8.25 16.20 -3.93
CA ALA A 138 -9.42 16.55 -3.12
C ALA A 138 -10.65 16.90 -3.97
N SER A 139 -10.44 17.29 -5.23
CA SER A 139 -11.52 17.55 -6.19
C SER A 139 -12.39 16.32 -6.53
N GLN A 140 -11.93 15.12 -6.17
CA GLN A 140 -12.66 13.86 -6.41
C GLN A 140 -13.43 13.35 -5.19
N VAL A 141 -13.42 14.10 -4.09
CA VAL A 141 -14.09 13.71 -2.84
C VAL A 141 -15.33 14.54 -2.56
N ASN A 142 -16.26 13.94 -1.84
CA ASN A 142 -17.42 14.61 -1.30
C ASN A 142 -16.97 15.50 -0.12
N VAL A 143 -17.04 16.82 -0.32
CA VAL A 143 -16.54 17.81 0.64
C VAL A 143 -17.34 17.75 1.94
N ASP A 144 -18.68 17.63 1.87
CA ASP A 144 -19.52 17.59 3.06
C ASP A 144 -19.19 16.37 3.92
N TYR A 145 -19.03 15.20 3.28
CA TYR A 145 -18.62 13.98 3.99
C TYR A 145 -17.20 14.08 4.55
N LEU A 146 -16.31 14.74 3.82
CA LEU A 146 -14.93 14.96 4.27
C LEU A 146 -14.88 15.85 5.50
N GLU A 147 -15.65 16.96 5.52
CA GLU A 147 -15.71 17.88 6.67
C GLU A 147 -16.22 17.20 7.95
N ASP A 148 -17.22 16.33 7.83
CA ASP A 148 -17.76 15.55 8.96
C ASP A 148 -16.79 14.48 9.50
N ASN A 149 -15.84 14.03 8.66
CA ASN A 149 -14.95 12.90 8.96
C ASN A 149 -13.45 13.29 8.89
N LEU A 150 -13.15 14.58 8.98
CA LEU A 150 -11.77 15.06 8.99
C LEU A 150 -11.01 14.52 10.20
N GLY A 151 -9.92 13.84 9.94
CA GLY A 151 -8.82 13.71 10.90
C GLY A 151 -8.24 15.10 11.23
N GLN A 152 -7.77 15.28 12.45
CA GLN A 152 -7.29 16.59 12.93
C GLN A 152 -5.96 17.02 12.29
N GLU A 153 -5.32 16.17 11.49
CA GLU A 153 -4.02 16.46 10.91
C GLU A 153 -4.15 16.94 9.46
N ARG A 154 -3.77 18.19 9.26
CA ARG A 154 -3.52 18.78 7.95
C ARG A 154 -2.03 19.11 7.86
N ALA A 155 -1.42 18.72 6.76
CA ALA A 155 -0.07 19.16 6.41
C ALA A 155 -0.18 19.90 5.08
N ASP A 156 0.04 21.21 5.11
CA ASP A 156 -0.01 22.11 3.95
C ASP A 156 -1.24 21.86 3.06
N ASN A 157 -1.04 21.21 1.91
CA ASN A 157 -2.08 20.87 0.94
C ASN A 157 -2.61 19.42 1.03
N VAL A 158 -2.30 18.69 2.12
CA VAL A 158 -2.71 17.29 2.30
C VAL A 158 -3.65 17.15 3.49
N ILE A 159 -4.78 16.47 3.29
CA ILE A 159 -5.76 16.12 4.31
C ILE A 159 -5.61 14.64 4.61
N LEU A 160 -5.32 14.27 5.86
CA LEU A 160 -5.18 12.89 6.28
C LEU A 160 -6.54 12.29 6.61
N LEU A 161 -6.83 11.15 6.00
CA LEU A 161 -8.05 10.38 6.25
C LEU A 161 -7.87 9.43 7.43
N GLN A 162 -8.94 9.25 8.20
CA GLN A 162 -8.98 8.29 9.30
C GLN A 162 -9.15 6.85 8.78
N ARG A 163 -8.81 5.88 9.64
CA ARG A 163 -9.07 4.47 9.40
C ARG A 163 -10.58 4.20 9.35
N ASN A 164 -10.99 3.23 8.53
CA ASN A 164 -12.39 2.83 8.32
C ASN A 164 -13.29 3.92 7.72
N ILE A 165 -12.70 4.88 7.00
CA ILE A 165 -13.49 5.84 6.24
C ILE A 165 -14.33 5.11 5.18
N ASP A 166 -15.59 5.51 5.04
CA ASP A 166 -16.48 4.96 4.03
C ASP A 166 -16.13 5.51 2.65
N ILE A 167 -15.49 4.68 1.82
CA ILE A 167 -15.01 5.07 0.49
C ILE A 167 -16.15 5.40 -0.46
N GLU A 168 -17.31 4.73 -0.36
CA GLU A 168 -18.45 5.02 -1.23
C GLU A 168 -19.07 6.39 -0.92
N ARG A 169 -19.08 6.81 0.33
CA ARG A 169 -19.52 8.15 0.73
C ARG A 169 -18.47 9.23 0.50
N LEU A 170 -17.19 8.85 0.57
CA LEU A 170 -16.06 9.76 0.33
C LEU A 170 -16.00 10.20 -1.12
N LEU A 171 -16.30 9.31 -2.07
CA LEU A 171 -16.16 9.61 -3.49
C LEU A 171 -17.39 10.31 -4.06
N THR A 172 -17.18 11.33 -4.88
CA THR A 172 -18.23 11.87 -5.74
C THR A 172 -18.67 10.83 -6.76
N GLU A 173 -19.98 10.81 -7.09
CA GLU A 173 -20.59 9.76 -7.90
C GLU A 173 -19.90 9.49 -9.25
N HIS A 174 -19.90 8.20 -9.66
CA HIS A 174 -19.70 7.64 -11.01
C HIS A 174 -18.32 7.72 -11.66
N GLN A 175 -17.28 8.28 -11.08
CA GLN A 175 -15.94 8.26 -11.68
C GLN A 175 -15.03 7.21 -11.03
N ARG A 176 -14.22 6.54 -11.83
CA ARG A 176 -13.08 5.79 -11.30
C ARG A 176 -12.10 6.79 -10.69
N PRO A 177 -11.86 6.77 -9.39
CA PRO A 177 -10.98 7.73 -8.76
C PRO A 177 -9.55 7.53 -9.27
N ARG A 178 -8.88 8.66 -9.55
CA ARG A 178 -7.43 8.64 -9.82
C ARG A 178 -6.72 8.58 -8.48
N ILE A 179 -6.05 7.48 -8.21
CA ILE A 179 -5.29 7.30 -6.98
C ILE A 179 -3.82 7.04 -7.31
N HIS A 180 -2.96 7.49 -6.41
CA HIS A 180 -1.56 7.10 -6.34
C HIS A 180 -1.39 6.22 -5.10
N LEU A 181 -0.83 5.03 -5.26
CA LEU A 181 -0.61 4.13 -4.15
C LEU A 181 0.65 4.53 -3.38
N ILE A 182 0.55 4.51 -2.05
CA ILE A 182 1.69 4.70 -1.16
C ILE A 182 2.28 3.33 -0.90
N ALA A 183 3.47 3.09 -1.44
CA ALA A 183 4.19 1.85 -1.27
C ALA A 183 5.47 2.05 -0.46
N ARG A 184 5.77 1.09 0.40
CA ARG A 184 7.05 0.97 1.09
C ARG A 184 7.93 0.02 0.30
N TYR A 185 9.07 0.53 -0.14
CA TYR A 185 10.11 -0.27 -0.76
C TYR A 185 11.11 -0.69 0.31
N VAL A 186 11.66 -1.85 0.13
CA VAL A 186 12.75 -2.36 0.96
C VAL A 186 14.03 -2.05 0.23
N PHE A 187 14.84 -1.18 0.79
CA PHE A 187 16.16 -0.86 0.22
C PHE A 187 17.18 -1.91 0.67
N PRO A 188 18.04 -2.41 -0.23
CA PRO A 188 19.20 -3.17 0.19
C PRO A 188 20.10 -2.28 1.07
N SER A 189 20.66 -2.86 2.13
CA SER A 189 21.70 -2.19 2.89
C SER A 189 22.85 -1.86 1.94
N LEU A 190 23.21 -0.59 1.85
CA LEU A 190 24.46 -0.19 1.19
C LEU A 190 25.61 -0.71 2.08
N ILE A 191 26.22 -1.82 1.67
CA ILE A 191 27.51 -2.29 2.20
C ILE A 191 28.60 -1.56 1.42
#